data_015b487952a9d054f30cc9708c616f91
#
_entry.id   015b487952a9d054f30cc9708c616f91
#
_cell.length_a   1.000
_cell.length_b   1.000
_cell.length_c   1.000
_cell.angle_alpha   90.00
_cell.angle_beta   90.00
_cell.angle_gamma   90.00
#
_symmetry.space_group_name_H-M   'P 1'
#
loop_
_entity.id
_entity.type
_entity.pdbx_description
1 polymer ?
#
loop_
_entity_poly.entity_id
_entity_poly.type
_entity_poly.pdbx_seq_one_letter_code
_entity_poly.pdbx_strand_id
1 'polypeptide(L)'
;MWFKHLSGISTTANNLKHAAEGENYEWTEMYAEFAEVAREEGFLAIARQFEMVAEIEKSHEERYQALLANVENDQVFTSKTGIVVWRCRNCGYLHTAEAAPKMCPVCAHPQAYFEKDAANY
;
A
#
# COMPACT_ATOMS: atom_id res chain seq x y z
N MET A 1 -8.19 -3.09 -18.24
CA MET A 1 -8.02 -3.72 -19.57
C MET A 1 -6.84 -3.10 -20.32
N TRP A 2 -6.86 -1.81 -20.66
CA TRP A 2 -5.81 -1.12 -21.46
C TRP A 2 -4.42 -1.17 -20.84
N PHE A 3 -4.29 -0.94 -19.54
CA PHE A 3 -3.02 -0.95 -18.82
C PHE A 3 -2.27 -2.29 -18.95
N LYS A 4 -3.02 -3.41 -19.01
CA LYS A 4 -2.44 -4.74 -19.27
C LYS A 4 -1.86 -4.85 -20.68
N HIS A 5 -2.52 -4.27 -21.70
CA HIS A 5 -2.03 -4.27 -23.08
C HIS A 5 -0.77 -3.41 -23.26
N LEU A 6 -0.58 -2.43 -22.39
CA LEU A 6 0.64 -1.61 -22.33
C LEU A 6 1.73 -2.24 -21.45
N SER A 7 1.58 -3.52 -21.09
CA SER A 7 2.49 -4.24 -20.17
C SER A 7 2.66 -3.57 -18.80
N GLY A 8 1.68 -2.75 -18.39
CA GLY A 8 1.70 -2.04 -17.11
C GLY A 8 1.29 -2.92 -15.91
N ILE A 9 0.87 -4.18 -16.15
CA ILE A 9 0.55 -5.15 -15.08
C ILE A 9 1.53 -6.31 -15.16
N SER A 10 2.25 -6.55 -14.06
CA SER A 10 3.28 -7.57 -13.95
C SER A 10 3.12 -8.36 -12.64
N THR A 11 4.22 -8.79 -12.03
CA THR A 11 4.22 -9.42 -10.70
C THR A 11 3.78 -8.42 -9.62
N THR A 12 3.34 -8.91 -8.46
CA THR A 12 2.97 -8.05 -7.34
C THR A 12 4.11 -7.13 -6.92
N ALA A 13 5.35 -7.63 -6.87
CA ALA A 13 6.52 -6.84 -6.54
C ALA A 13 6.74 -5.70 -7.55
N ASN A 14 6.71 -6.00 -8.86
CA ASN A 14 6.86 -4.98 -9.90
C ASN A 14 5.72 -3.94 -9.87
N ASN A 15 4.48 -4.38 -9.62
CA ASN A 15 3.34 -3.46 -9.54
C ASN A 15 3.48 -2.51 -8.34
N LEU A 16 3.93 -3.00 -7.19
CA LEU A 16 4.20 -2.19 -6.00
C LEU A 16 5.35 -1.21 -6.23
N LYS A 17 6.42 -1.66 -6.92
CA LYS A 17 7.54 -0.79 -7.28
C LYS A 17 7.08 0.34 -8.19
N HIS A 18 6.35 0.06 -9.26
CA HIS A 18 5.83 1.09 -10.17
C HIS A 18 4.87 2.05 -9.45
N ALA A 19 4.06 1.56 -8.50
CA ALA A 19 3.21 2.41 -7.70
C ALA A 19 4.04 3.37 -6.83
N ALA A 20 5.05 2.87 -6.13
CA ALA A 20 5.95 3.70 -5.33
C ALA A 20 6.70 4.76 -6.18
N GLU A 21 7.17 4.38 -7.40
CA GLU A 21 7.81 5.30 -8.34
C GLU A 21 6.85 6.40 -8.82
N GLY A 22 5.58 6.07 -9.04
CA GLY A 22 4.53 7.04 -9.39
C GLY A 22 4.30 8.07 -8.29
N GLU A 23 4.07 7.62 -7.07
CA GLU A 23 3.89 8.49 -5.91
C GLU A 23 5.13 9.36 -5.65
N ASN A 24 6.34 8.78 -5.81
CA ASN A 24 7.58 9.54 -5.69
C ASN A 24 7.63 10.72 -6.67
N TYR A 25 7.31 10.49 -7.96
CA TYR A 25 7.23 11.56 -8.94
C TYR A 25 6.18 12.61 -8.56
N GLU A 26 5.01 12.18 -8.07
CA GLU A 26 3.94 13.09 -7.72
C GLU A 26 4.33 14.07 -6.60
N TRP A 27 4.99 13.60 -5.54
CA TRP A 27 5.35 14.49 -4.43
C TRP A 27 6.67 15.23 -4.62
N THR A 28 7.64 14.67 -5.39
CA THR A 28 8.94 15.33 -5.58
C THR A 28 8.94 16.35 -6.71
N GLU A 29 8.13 16.12 -7.76
CA GLU A 29 8.15 16.92 -8.98
C GLU A 29 6.78 17.55 -9.28
N MET A 30 5.74 16.74 -9.51
CA MET A 30 4.47 17.20 -10.06
C MET A 30 3.75 18.21 -9.15
N TYR A 31 3.46 17.86 -7.92
CA TYR A 31 2.78 18.76 -6.99
C TYR A 31 3.66 19.91 -6.50
N ALA A 32 4.98 19.73 -6.46
CA ALA A 32 5.92 20.81 -6.19
C ALA A 32 5.85 21.90 -7.27
N GLU A 33 5.87 21.49 -8.55
CA GLU A 33 5.72 22.40 -9.69
C GLU A 33 4.34 23.07 -9.69
N PHE A 34 3.26 22.31 -9.48
CA PHE A 34 1.91 22.87 -9.42
C PHE A 34 1.74 23.90 -8.31
N ALA A 35 2.35 23.67 -7.14
CA ALA A 35 2.33 24.62 -6.05
C ALA A 35 3.09 25.91 -6.38
N GLU A 36 4.22 25.80 -7.08
CA GLU A 36 5.01 26.96 -7.49
C GLU A 36 4.25 27.81 -8.53
N VAL A 37 3.72 27.18 -9.58
CA VAL A 37 2.91 27.87 -10.61
C VAL A 37 1.68 28.55 -10.01
N ALA A 38 0.94 27.84 -9.13
CA ALA A 38 -0.22 28.42 -8.47
C ALA A 38 0.15 29.62 -7.60
N ARG A 39 1.33 29.62 -6.98
CA ARG A 39 1.83 30.75 -6.19
C ARG A 39 2.19 31.94 -7.06
N GLU A 40 2.84 31.71 -8.23
CA GLU A 40 3.17 32.75 -9.20
C GLU A 40 1.92 33.38 -9.80
N GLU A 41 0.87 32.59 -10.06
CA GLU A 41 -0.43 33.06 -10.56
C GLU A 41 -1.29 33.75 -9.47
N GLY A 42 -0.83 33.78 -8.21
CA GLY A 42 -1.53 34.42 -7.09
C GLY A 42 -2.56 33.55 -6.38
N PHE A 43 -2.65 32.26 -6.70
CA PHE A 43 -3.58 31.29 -6.08
C PHE A 43 -2.97 30.66 -4.82
N LEU A 44 -2.63 31.46 -3.82
CA LEU A 44 -1.91 31.00 -2.62
C LEU A 44 -2.61 29.86 -1.87
N ALA A 45 -3.94 29.85 -1.80
CA ALA A 45 -4.71 28.78 -1.16
C ALA A 45 -4.58 27.46 -1.92
N ILE A 46 -4.59 27.50 -3.26
CA ILE A 46 -4.42 26.33 -4.13
C ILE A 46 -2.99 25.81 -4.03
N ALA A 47 -1.99 26.71 -4.05
CA ALA A 47 -0.59 26.35 -3.87
C ALA A 47 -0.40 25.53 -2.57
N ARG A 48 -0.96 26.02 -1.46
CA ARG A 48 -0.94 25.29 -0.19
C ARG A 48 -1.64 23.93 -0.25
N GLN A 49 -2.75 23.82 -0.99
CA GLN A 49 -3.41 22.52 -1.16
C GLN A 49 -2.53 21.53 -1.91
N PHE A 50 -1.83 21.94 -2.97
CA PHE A 50 -0.87 21.08 -3.67
C PHE A 50 0.27 20.61 -2.76
N GLU A 51 0.82 21.50 -1.93
CA GLU A 51 1.84 21.11 -0.93
C GLU A 51 1.30 20.07 0.06
N MET A 52 0.07 20.23 0.53
CA MET A 52 -0.56 19.26 1.45
C MET A 52 -0.84 17.92 0.77
N VAL A 53 -1.22 17.91 -0.52
CA VAL A 53 -1.39 16.66 -1.29
C VAL A 53 -0.04 15.98 -1.48
N ALA A 54 1.03 16.71 -1.80
CA ALA A 54 2.38 16.15 -1.90
C ALA A 54 2.80 15.37 -0.64
N GLU A 55 2.48 15.87 0.56
CA GLU A 55 2.75 15.15 1.82
C GLU A 55 1.94 13.84 1.94
N ILE A 56 0.73 13.79 1.35
CA ILE A 56 -0.08 12.57 1.31
C ILE A 56 0.57 11.56 0.36
N GLU A 57 0.98 11.96 -0.85
CA GLU A 57 1.61 11.07 -1.82
C GLU A 57 2.95 10.51 -1.31
N LYS A 58 3.70 11.29 -0.55
CA LYS A 58 4.87 10.80 0.17
C LYS A 58 4.52 9.65 1.12
N SER A 59 3.42 9.77 1.86
CA SER A 59 2.95 8.69 2.75
C SER A 59 2.47 7.44 1.98
N HIS A 60 1.92 7.64 0.78
CA HIS A 60 1.56 6.55 -0.12
C HIS A 60 2.80 5.81 -0.63
N GLU A 61 3.84 6.53 -1.06
CA GLU A 61 5.12 5.94 -1.45
C GLU A 61 5.70 5.07 -0.33
N GLU A 62 5.81 5.60 0.89
CA GLU A 62 6.32 4.87 2.06
C GLU A 62 5.52 3.58 2.30
N ARG A 63 4.20 3.64 2.14
CA ARG A 63 3.32 2.46 2.26
C ARG A 63 3.60 1.42 1.17
N TYR A 64 3.70 1.83 -0.10
CA TYR A 64 4.03 0.91 -1.20
C TYR A 64 5.41 0.28 -1.05
N GLN A 65 6.39 1.03 -0.61
CA GLN A 65 7.75 0.51 -0.30
C GLN A 65 7.72 -0.51 0.84
N ALA A 66 6.96 -0.28 1.90
CA ALA A 66 6.79 -1.22 3.00
C ALA A 66 6.09 -2.52 2.55
N LEU A 67 5.07 -2.41 1.69
CA LEU A 67 4.38 -3.57 1.10
C LEU A 67 5.30 -4.35 0.16
N LEU A 68 6.10 -3.67 -0.67
CA LEU A 68 7.10 -4.27 -1.54
C LEU A 68 8.11 -5.08 -0.73
N ALA A 69 8.67 -4.48 0.31
CA ALA A 69 9.61 -5.16 1.22
C ALA A 69 8.98 -6.41 1.87
N ASN A 70 7.69 -6.39 2.21
CA ASN A 70 7.00 -7.56 2.73
C ASN A 70 6.88 -8.68 1.69
N VAL A 71 6.62 -8.34 0.42
CA VAL A 71 6.55 -9.32 -0.67
C VAL A 71 7.91 -9.94 -0.95
N GLU A 72 8.96 -9.11 -1.06
CA GLU A 72 10.33 -9.55 -1.37
C GLU A 72 10.95 -10.42 -0.26
N ASN A 73 10.53 -10.23 0.98
CA ASN A 73 11.02 -10.98 2.14
C ASN A 73 10.09 -12.11 2.61
N ASP A 74 9.07 -12.49 1.83
CA ASP A 74 8.05 -13.49 2.20
C ASP A 74 7.33 -13.17 3.53
N GLN A 75 7.13 -11.89 3.84
CA GLN A 75 6.59 -11.41 5.12
C GLN A 75 5.12 -10.94 5.04
N VAL A 76 4.43 -11.21 3.93
CA VAL A 76 3.02 -10.85 3.78
C VAL A 76 2.15 -11.57 4.82
N PHE A 77 2.45 -12.84 5.08
CA PHE A 77 1.69 -13.71 6.01
C PHE A 77 2.49 -14.09 7.25
N THR A 78 3.55 -13.35 7.56
CA THR A 78 4.39 -13.54 8.74
C THR A 78 4.53 -12.22 9.50
N SER A 79 4.46 -12.25 10.81
CA SER A 79 4.64 -11.08 11.65
C SER A 79 6.11 -10.82 11.95
N LYS A 80 6.55 -9.56 11.82
CA LYS A 80 7.89 -9.10 12.23
C LYS A 80 8.00 -8.83 13.74
N THR A 81 6.85 -8.74 14.42
CA THR A 81 6.75 -8.31 15.82
C THR A 81 6.35 -9.44 16.78
N GLY A 82 6.44 -10.70 16.31
CA GLY A 82 6.04 -11.88 17.07
C GLY A 82 4.58 -12.29 16.84
N ILE A 83 3.93 -12.82 17.87
CA ILE A 83 2.55 -13.32 17.80
C ILE A 83 1.56 -12.18 17.57
N VAL A 84 0.71 -12.34 16.55
CA VAL A 84 -0.38 -11.41 16.21
C VAL A 84 -1.67 -12.20 15.95
N VAL A 85 -2.78 -11.50 15.85
CA VAL A 85 -4.06 -12.10 15.44
C VAL A 85 -4.22 -11.96 13.94
N TRP A 86 -4.48 -13.05 13.26
CA TRP A 86 -4.80 -13.13 11.84
C TRP A 86 -6.29 -13.39 11.68
N ARG A 87 -6.96 -12.63 10.83
CA ARG A 87 -8.38 -12.80 10.50
C ARG A 87 -8.55 -13.39 9.12
N CYS A 88 -9.35 -14.44 8.98
CA CYS A 88 -9.81 -14.91 7.68
C CYS A 88 -10.87 -13.97 7.12
N ARG A 89 -10.60 -13.30 6.01
CA ARG A 89 -11.53 -12.35 5.37
C ARG A 89 -12.80 -12.98 4.81
N ASN A 90 -12.81 -14.32 4.66
CA ASN A 90 -14.01 -15.03 4.20
C ASN A 90 -14.99 -15.34 5.34
N CYS A 91 -14.52 -15.93 6.44
CA CYS A 91 -15.43 -16.42 7.49
C CYS A 91 -15.26 -15.74 8.85
N GLY A 92 -14.27 -14.84 9.01
CA GLY A 92 -13.99 -14.15 10.26
C GLY A 92 -13.21 -14.97 11.30
N TYR A 93 -12.78 -16.21 10.99
CA TYR A 93 -11.96 -17.00 11.92
C TYR A 93 -10.69 -16.25 12.32
N LEU A 94 -10.42 -16.23 13.63
CA LEU A 94 -9.24 -15.60 14.22
C LEU A 94 -8.20 -16.67 14.58
N HIS A 95 -6.96 -16.42 14.16
CA HIS A 95 -5.79 -17.27 14.41
C HIS A 95 -4.68 -16.47 15.08
N THR A 96 -4.26 -16.88 16.27
CA THR A 96 -3.20 -16.19 17.03
C THR A 96 -1.88 -16.93 16.85
N ALA A 97 -0.96 -16.37 16.08
CA ALA A 97 0.36 -16.94 15.79
C ALA A 97 1.30 -15.90 15.16
N GLU A 98 2.58 -16.26 14.98
CA GLU A 98 3.53 -15.44 14.21
C GLU A 98 3.24 -15.44 12.72
N ALA A 99 2.57 -16.48 12.20
CA ALA A 99 2.22 -16.59 10.78
C ALA A 99 0.77 -17.00 10.58
N ALA A 100 0.15 -16.52 9.51
CA ALA A 100 -1.16 -16.96 9.09
C ALA A 100 -1.13 -18.44 8.65
N PRO A 101 -2.16 -19.25 8.95
CA PRO A 101 -2.21 -20.64 8.53
C PRO A 101 -2.28 -20.77 7.01
N LYS A 102 -1.72 -21.85 6.45
CA LYS A 102 -1.74 -22.10 5.00
C LYS A 102 -3.15 -22.27 4.44
N MET A 103 -4.08 -22.71 5.29
CA MET A 103 -5.49 -22.90 4.96
C MET A 103 -6.34 -22.62 6.21
N CYS A 104 -7.47 -21.96 6.03
CA CYS A 104 -8.41 -21.70 7.11
C CYS A 104 -9.03 -23.01 7.58
N PRO A 105 -8.95 -23.37 8.90
CA PRO A 105 -9.50 -24.61 9.42
C PRO A 105 -11.05 -24.64 9.44
N VAL A 106 -11.70 -23.48 9.29
CA VAL A 106 -13.15 -23.36 9.33
C VAL A 106 -13.77 -23.41 7.94
N CYS A 107 -13.20 -22.69 6.97
CA CYS A 107 -13.82 -22.53 5.64
C CYS A 107 -12.94 -23.00 4.47
N ALA A 108 -11.79 -23.61 4.75
CA ALA A 108 -10.85 -24.16 3.79
C ALA A 108 -10.31 -23.16 2.73
N HIS A 109 -10.45 -21.84 2.95
CA HIS A 109 -9.85 -20.85 2.09
C HIS A 109 -8.32 -20.77 2.30
N PRO A 110 -7.54 -20.53 1.26
CA PRO A 110 -6.08 -20.50 1.35
C PRO A 110 -5.56 -19.31 2.16
N GLN A 111 -4.27 -19.34 2.52
CA GLN A 111 -3.57 -18.31 3.31
C GLN A 111 -3.78 -16.89 2.76
N ALA A 112 -3.94 -16.72 1.45
CA ALA A 112 -4.21 -15.44 0.81
C ALA A 112 -5.48 -14.72 1.31
N TYR A 113 -6.36 -15.42 2.00
CA TYR A 113 -7.56 -14.85 2.64
C TYR A 113 -7.32 -14.32 4.04
N PHE A 114 -6.10 -14.46 4.58
CA PHE A 114 -5.79 -13.92 5.90
C PHE A 114 -5.19 -12.52 5.80
N GLU A 115 -5.52 -11.71 6.78
CA GLU A 115 -4.92 -10.41 7.05
C GLU A 115 -4.64 -10.26 8.56
N LYS A 116 -3.78 -9.32 8.95
CA LYS A 116 -3.64 -8.97 10.37
C LYS A 116 -4.93 -8.35 10.85
N ASP A 117 -5.44 -8.82 11.97
CA ASP A 117 -6.66 -8.27 12.55
C ASP A 117 -6.43 -6.84 13.02
N ALA A 118 -7.29 -5.93 12.55
CA ALA A 118 -7.29 -4.54 12.97
C ALA A 118 -8.52 -4.28 13.84
N ALA A 119 -8.30 -4.05 15.14
CA ALA A 119 -9.34 -3.59 16.06
C ALA A 119 -9.32 -2.06 16.08
N ASN A 120 -10.17 -1.44 15.26
CA ASN A 120 -10.26 0.02 15.12
C ASN A 120 -11.65 0.57 15.53
N TYR A 121 -12.35 -0.13 16.39
CA TYR A 121 -13.66 0.22 16.95
C TYR A 121 -13.60 0.31 18.47
#